data_31ac1407fdde6ac2f66e9ab925d591b2
#
_entry.id   31ac1407fdde6ac2f66e9ab925d591b2
#
_cell.length_a   1.000
_cell.length_b   1.000
_cell.length_c   1.000
_cell.angle_alpha   90.00
_cell.angle_beta   90.00
_cell.angle_gamma   90.00
#
_symmetry.space_group_name_H-M   'P 1'
#
loop_
_entity.id
_entity.type
_entity.pdbx_description
1 polymer ?
#
loop_
_entity_poly.entity_id
_entity_poly.type
_entity_poly.pdbx_seq_one_letter_code
_entity_poly.pdbx_strand_id
1 'polypeptide(L)'
;MNTLAAPPRLAPYLDLIRWNRPAGSYLLLWPTLSALWLAAQGFPGWHLLAVFVLGTFLMRSAGCAVNDVADREFDRHVKRTAQRPVTSGALTAPQALVFGAVLALIAFALVLTTNLATIAWSFAALAVTIFYPFTKRFFSMPQAVLGVAFSFGIPMAFAAALGGDDWALSAVGAAVPWHAWALLVVNLFWVLAYDTEYAMVDRDDDIRIGIRTSALTLGRWDVAAVMAFYAAFLASWGL
;
A
#
# COMPACT_ATOMS: atom_id res chain seq x y z
N MET A 1 -7.92 -14.51 25.65
CA MET A 1 -6.77 -13.59 25.68
C MET A 1 -7.30 -12.19 25.95
N ASN A 2 -6.99 -11.61 27.11
CA ASN A 2 -7.40 -10.24 27.47
C ASN A 2 -6.62 -9.27 26.56
N THR A 3 -7.27 -8.77 25.52
CA THR A 3 -6.78 -7.59 24.81
C THR A 3 -6.87 -6.42 25.77
N LEU A 4 -5.72 -5.90 26.21
CA LEU A 4 -5.66 -4.66 26.97
C LEU A 4 -6.41 -3.60 26.14
N ALA A 5 -7.59 -3.20 26.61
CA ALA A 5 -8.38 -2.16 25.96
C ALA A 5 -7.53 -0.89 25.93
N ALA A 6 -7.30 -0.35 24.74
CA ALA A 6 -6.57 0.91 24.61
C ALA A 6 -7.28 2.02 25.38
N PRO A 7 -6.53 2.95 26.00
CA PRO A 7 -7.15 4.09 26.66
C PRO A 7 -8.07 4.84 25.69
N PRO A 8 -9.24 5.34 26.13
CA PRO A 8 -10.27 5.92 25.24
C PRO A 8 -9.76 6.99 24.26
N ARG A 9 -8.69 7.71 24.63
CA ARG A 9 -8.07 8.73 23.78
C ARG A 9 -7.22 8.16 22.63
N LEU A 10 -6.70 6.95 22.76
CA LEU A 10 -5.83 6.31 21.76
C LEU A 10 -6.60 5.38 20.82
N ALA A 11 -7.75 4.87 21.25
CA ALA A 11 -8.53 3.94 20.46
C ALA A 11 -8.82 4.43 19.02
N PRO A 12 -9.25 5.68 18.76
CA PRO A 12 -9.50 6.15 17.40
C PRO A 12 -8.25 6.17 16.52
N TYR A 13 -7.06 6.41 17.09
CA TYR A 13 -5.80 6.38 16.34
C TYR A 13 -5.38 4.95 15.99
N LEU A 14 -5.58 3.98 16.89
CA LEU A 14 -5.35 2.56 16.60
C LEU A 14 -6.31 2.04 15.53
N ASP A 15 -7.57 2.47 15.56
CA ASP A 15 -8.54 2.15 14.52
C ASP A 15 -8.19 2.80 13.18
N LEU A 16 -7.68 4.05 13.19
CA LEU A 16 -7.24 4.76 12.00
C LEU A 16 -6.14 3.99 11.25
N ILE A 17 -5.15 3.48 11.97
CA ILE A 17 -4.05 2.69 11.38
C ILE A 17 -4.40 1.22 11.15
N ARG A 18 -5.62 0.80 11.44
CA ARG A 18 -6.07 -0.59 11.27
C ARG A 18 -5.27 -1.58 12.12
N TRP A 19 -4.89 -1.19 13.35
CA TRP A 19 -4.10 -2.04 14.24
C TRP A 19 -4.77 -3.41 14.52
N ASN A 20 -6.09 -3.40 14.66
CA ASN A 20 -6.92 -4.59 14.84
C ASN A 20 -7.14 -5.43 13.55
N ARG A 21 -6.64 -4.95 12.39
CA ARG A 21 -6.77 -5.63 11.08
C ARG A 21 -5.42 -5.62 10.34
N PRO A 22 -4.41 -6.36 10.83
CA PRO A 22 -3.04 -6.29 10.34
C PRO A 22 -2.84 -6.89 8.94
N ALA A 23 -3.82 -7.64 8.42
CA ALA A 23 -3.71 -8.31 7.12
C ALA A 23 -3.24 -7.38 6.00
N GLY A 24 -3.76 -6.12 5.95
CA GLY A 24 -3.32 -5.15 4.96
C GLY A 24 -1.84 -4.78 5.06
N SER A 25 -1.23 -4.82 6.25
CA SER A 25 0.22 -4.60 6.41
C SER A 25 1.03 -5.79 5.88
N TYR A 26 0.56 -7.00 6.10
CA TYR A 26 1.22 -8.21 5.59
C TYR A 26 1.15 -8.31 4.06
N LEU A 27 0.06 -7.83 3.44
CA LEU A 27 -0.08 -7.78 1.98
C LEU A 27 0.98 -6.88 1.31
N LEU A 28 1.49 -5.86 2.01
CA LEU A 28 2.62 -5.05 1.54
C LEU A 28 3.96 -5.64 1.96
N LEU A 29 4.03 -6.23 3.17
CA LEU A 29 5.27 -6.67 3.77
C LEU A 29 5.86 -7.87 3.00
N TRP A 30 5.05 -8.88 2.69
CA TRP A 30 5.55 -10.11 2.06
C TRP A 30 6.22 -9.87 0.71
N PRO A 31 5.60 -9.17 -0.28
CA PRO A 31 6.28 -8.90 -1.55
C PRO A 31 7.51 -8.01 -1.38
N THR A 32 7.48 -7.05 -0.45
CA THR A 32 8.62 -6.19 -0.14
C THR A 32 9.80 -6.99 0.41
N LEU A 33 9.55 -7.89 1.37
CA LEU A 33 10.61 -8.75 1.93
C LEU A 33 11.12 -9.76 0.91
N SER A 34 10.24 -10.39 0.14
CA SER A 34 10.65 -11.30 -0.93
C SER A 34 11.60 -10.59 -1.91
N ALA A 35 11.27 -9.38 -2.33
CA ALA A 35 12.12 -8.57 -3.19
C ALA A 35 13.46 -8.21 -2.53
N LEU A 36 13.45 -7.91 -1.22
CA LEU A 36 14.66 -7.58 -0.48
C LEU A 36 15.63 -8.77 -0.41
N TRP A 37 15.12 -9.98 -0.16
CA TRP A 37 15.92 -11.22 -0.17
C TRP A 37 16.47 -11.54 -1.56
N LEU A 38 15.65 -11.37 -2.60
CA LEU A 38 16.08 -11.57 -3.98
C LEU A 38 17.16 -10.57 -4.40
N ALA A 39 16.99 -9.30 -4.07
CA ALA A 39 17.95 -8.25 -4.39
C ALA A 39 19.29 -8.45 -3.67
N ALA A 40 19.25 -8.88 -2.41
CA ALA A 40 20.44 -9.17 -1.61
C ALA A 40 21.08 -10.54 -1.95
N GLN A 41 20.44 -11.36 -2.79
CA GLN A 41 20.87 -12.74 -3.09
C GLN A 41 21.06 -13.60 -1.83
N GLY A 42 20.25 -13.34 -0.80
CA GLY A 42 20.31 -14.00 0.51
C GLY A 42 19.87 -13.07 1.63
N PHE A 43 20.46 -13.19 2.80
CA PHE A 43 20.10 -12.38 3.97
C PHE A 43 20.50 -10.90 3.77
N PRO A 44 19.54 -9.95 3.77
CA PRO A 44 19.79 -8.55 3.45
C PRO A 44 20.49 -7.75 4.57
N GLY A 45 20.75 -8.39 5.69
CA GLY A 45 21.26 -7.74 6.90
C GLY A 45 20.15 -7.17 7.79
N TRP A 46 20.43 -7.15 9.10
CA TRP A 46 19.43 -6.72 10.11
C TRP A 46 18.97 -5.28 9.94
N HIS A 47 19.86 -4.40 9.46
CA HIS A 47 19.55 -2.99 9.24
C HIS A 47 18.45 -2.84 8.17
N LEU A 48 18.66 -3.35 6.94
CA LEU A 48 17.68 -3.24 5.88
C LEU A 48 16.37 -3.97 6.24
N LEU A 49 16.49 -5.14 6.89
CA LEU A 49 15.31 -5.86 7.37
C LEU A 49 14.46 -5.00 8.31
N ALA A 50 15.10 -4.35 9.31
CA ALA A 50 14.40 -3.47 10.24
C ALA A 50 13.77 -2.26 9.52
N VAL A 51 14.52 -1.61 8.61
CA VAL A 51 14.02 -0.45 7.82
C VAL A 51 12.78 -0.84 7.03
N PHE A 52 12.80 -1.96 6.31
CA PHE A 52 11.70 -2.36 5.44
C PHE A 52 10.50 -2.90 6.23
N VAL A 53 10.71 -3.64 7.31
CA VAL A 53 9.61 -4.09 8.18
C VAL A 53 8.92 -2.89 8.84
N LEU A 54 9.67 -2.07 9.58
CA LEU A 54 9.09 -0.92 10.27
C LEU A 54 8.54 0.12 9.29
N GLY A 55 9.27 0.40 8.21
CA GLY A 55 8.84 1.33 7.16
C GLY A 55 7.51 0.92 6.52
N THR A 56 7.32 -0.38 6.24
CA THR A 56 6.07 -0.89 5.69
C THR A 56 4.89 -0.66 6.64
N PHE A 57 5.03 -0.98 7.93
CA PHE A 57 3.97 -0.75 8.92
C PHE A 57 3.66 0.75 9.08
N LEU A 58 4.68 1.60 9.14
CA LEU A 58 4.52 3.05 9.27
C LEU A 58 3.85 3.67 8.04
N MET A 59 4.34 3.34 6.83
CA MET A 59 3.78 3.88 5.59
C MET A 59 2.38 3.35 5.30
N ARG A 60 2.11 2.07 5.61
CA ARG A 60 0.74 1.51 5.54
C ARG A 60 -0.21 2.26 6.47
N SER A 61 0.23 2.58 7.69
CA SER A 61 -0.53 3.33 8.67
C SER A 61 -0.77 4.78 8.22
N ALA A 62 0.26 5.45 7.70
CA ALA A 62 0.15 6.79 7.12
C ALA A 62 -0.82 6.80 5.92
N GLY A 63 -0.72 5.81 5.04
CA GLY A 63 -1.64 5.65 3.90
C GLY A 63 -3.10 5.46 4.32
N CYS A 64 -3.36 4.76 5.42
CA CYS A 64 -4.72 4.65 5.98
C CYS A 64 -5.29 6.02 6.38
N ALA A 65 -4.48 6.87 7.03
CA ALA A 65 -4.91 8.20 7.45
C ALA A 65 -5.27 9.08 6.24
N VAL A 66 -4.42 9.09 5.21
CA VAL A 66 -4.69 9.83 3.96
C VAL A 66 -5.96 9.31 3.29
N ASN A 67 -6.10 7.98 3.17
CA ASN A 67 -7.25 7.36 2.52
C ASN A 67 -8.56 7.66 3.28
N ASP A 68 -8.57 7.58 4.61
CA ASP A 68 -9.77 7.89 5.42
C ASP A 68 -10.21 9.35 5.28
N VAL A 69 -9.26 10.28 5.12
CA VAL A 69 -9.58 11.69 4.87
C VAL A 69 -10.09 11.90 3.44
N ALA A 70 -9.42 11.29 2.46
CA ALA A 70 -9.78 11.43 1.05
C ALA A 70 -11.16 10.85 0.73
N ASP A 71 -11.48 9.70 1.33
CA ASP A 71 -12.73 8.96 1.05
C ASP A 71 -13.87 9.29 2.03
N ARG A 72 -13.67 10.17 3.01
CA ARG A 72 -14.59 10.38 4.14
C ARG A 72 -16.05 10.64 3.72
N GLU A 73 -16.29 11.36 2.62
CA GLU A 73 -17.65 11.65 2.13
C GLU A 73 -18.30 10.42 1.48
N PHE A 74 -17.52 9.58 0.80
CA PHE A 74 -17.98 8.32 0.21
C PHE A 74 -18.20 7.26 1.29
N ASP A 75 -17.27 7.14 2.22
CA ASP A 75 -17.27 6.15 3.30
C ASP A 75 -18.52 6.22 4.21
N ARG A 76 -19.16 7.39 4.32
CA ARG A 76 -20.41 7.56 5.06
C ARG A 76 -21.57 6.72 4.50
N HIS A 77 -21.53 6.40 3.22
CA HIS A 77 -22.59 5.70 2.49
C HIS A 77 -22.31 4.22 2.32
N VAL A 78 -21.11 3.75 2.69
CA VAL A 78 -20.70 2.35 2.61
C VAL A 78 -20.74 1.72 4.00
N LYS A 79 -21.54 0.67 4.18
CA LYS A 79 -21.78 0.01 5.48
C LYS A 79 -20.51 -0.39 6.20
N ARG A 80 -19.52 -0.92 5.46
CA ARG A 80 -18.26 -1.41 6.00
C ARG A 80 -17.35 -0.29 6.51
N THR A 81 -17.46 0.92 5.95
CA THR A 81 -16.54 2.03 6.19
C THR A 81 -17.15 3.21 6.96
N ALA A 82 -18.48 3.23 7.15
CA ALA A 82 -19.18 4.28 7.86
C ALA A 82 -18.66 4.54 9.31
N GLN A 83 -18.09 3.52 9.95
CA GLN A 83 -17.55 3.62 11.32
C GLN A 83 -16.05 3.99 11.36
N ARG A 84 -15.43 4.33 10.23
CA ARG A 84 -14.04 4.79 10.21
C ARG A 84 -13.87 6.06 11.06
N PRO A 85 -12.73 6.25 11.76
CA PRO A 85 -12.57 7.35 12.71
C PRO A 85 -12.81 8.74 12.15
N VAL A 86 -12.38 9.01 10.90
CA VAL A 86 -12.61 10.31 10.26
C VAL A 86 -14.05 10.43 9.78
N THR A 87 -14.64 9.37 9.27
CA THR A 87 -16.00 9.31 8.75
C THR A 87 -17.04 9.48 9.88
N SER A 88 -16.83 8.81 11.01
CA SER A 88 -17.71 8.87 12.19
C SER A 88 -17.53 10.15 13.00
N GLY A 89 -16.48 10.95 12.74
CA GLY A 89 -16.14 12.15 13.48
C GLY A 89 -15.38 11.90 14.79
N ALA A 90 -14.92 10.65 15.05
CA ALA A 90 -14.08 10.34 16.22
C ALA A 90 -12.69 11.01 16.12
N LEU A 91 -12.22 11.28 14.89
CA LEU A 91 -11.05 12.10 14.59
C LEU A 91 -11.41 13.15 13.54
N THR A 92 -10.87 14.34 13.68
CA THR A 92 -10.94 15.36 12.62
C THR A 92 -9.95 15.05 11.50
N ALA A 93 -10.22 15.51 10.27
CA ALA A 93 -9.31 15.36 9.15
C ALA A 93 -7.89 15.91 9.44
N PRO A 94 -7.71 17.12 10.03
CA PRO A 94 -6.39 17.59 10.43
C PRO A 94 -5.67 16.68 11.42
N GLN A 95 -6.37 16.15 12.43
CA GLN A 95 -5.77 15.21 13.39
C GLN A 95 -5.26 13.93 12.70
N ALA A 96 -6.05 13.36 11.79
CA ALA A 96 -5.67 12.17 11.04
C ALA A 96 -4.47 12.45 10.11
N LEU A 97 -4.47 13.60 9.40
CA LEU A 97 -3.37 13.97 8.50
C LEU A 97 -2.07 14.26 9.27
N VAL A 98 -2.14 14.98 10.39
CA VAL A 98 -0.95 15.24 11.23
C VAL A 98 -0.39 13.92 11.75
N PHE A 99 -1.23 13.01 12.23
CA PHE A 99 -0.79 11.71 12.71
C PHE A 99 -0.17 10.89 11.57
N GLY A 100 -0.80 10.83 10.40
CA GLY A 100 -0.26 10.18 9.21
C GLY A 100 1.08 10.78 8.76
N ALA A 101 1.21 12.12 8.79
CA ALA A 101 2.45 12.82 8.46
C ALA A 101 3.59 12.48 9.44
N VAL A 102 3.30 12.40 10.74
CA VAL A 102 4.30 11.98 11.74
C VAL A 102 4.79 10.55 11.45
N LEU A 103 3.88 9.61 11.15
CA LEU A 103 4.26 8.24 10.80
C LEU A 103 5.11 8.19 9.53
N ALA A 104 4.75 8.97 8.50
CA ALA A 104 5.51 9.06 7.26
C ALA A 104 6.91 9.66 7.48
N LEU A 105 7.03 10.69 8.33
CA LEU A 105 8.32 11.28 8.70
C LEU A 105 9.21 10.31 9.45
N ILE A 106 8.66 9.50 10.36
CA ILE A 106 9.42 8.44 11.04
C ILE A 106 9.87 7.38 10.02
N ALA A 107 9.01 6.97 9.09
CA ALA A 107 9.38 6.06 8.01
C ALA A 107 10.47 6.66 7.12
N PHE A 108 10.38 7.95 6.78
CA PHE A 108 11.41 8.63 6.01
C PHE A 108 12.74 8.73 6.75
N ALA A 109 12.73 8.96 8.08
CA ALA A 109 13.93 8.93 8.90
C ALA A 109 14.65 7.56 8.83
N LEU A 110 13.88 6.45 8.75
CA LEU A 110 14.47 5.12 8.51
C LEU A 110 15.08 5.04 7.10
N VAL A 111 14.41 5.57 6.08
CA VAL A 111 14.93 5.59 4.70
C VAL A 111 16.21 6.39 4.60
N LEU A 112 16.35 7.50 5.33
CA LEU A 112 17.58 8.32 5.36
C LEU A 112 18.81 7.55 5.90
N THR A 113 18.63 6.42 6.55
CA THR A 113 19.72 5.54 6.99
C THR A 113 20.20 4.56 5.92
N THR A 114 19.56 4.57 4.74
CA THR A 114 19.92 3.74 3.58
C THR A 114 20.78 4.54 2.59
N ASN A 115 20.83 4.11 1.33
CA ASN A 115 21.57 4.80 0.27
C ASN A 115 20.74 5.85 -0.47
N LEU A 116 21.40 6.72 -1.25
CA LEU A 116 20.77 7.81 -1.99
C LEU A 116 19.76 7.33 -3.04
N ALA A 117 19.97 6.17 -3.66
CA ALA A 117 19.03 5.59 -4.62
C ALA A 117 17.68 5.27 -3.95
N THR A 118 17.71 4.67 -2.75
CA THR A 118 16.50 4.38 -1.97
C THR A 118 15.77 5.65 -1.56
N ILE A 119 16.51 6.67 -1.13
CA ILE A 119 15.95 7.97 -0.78
C ILE A 119 15.25 8.59 -2.00
N ALA A 120 15.86 8.57 -3.16
CA ALA A 120 15.27 9.10 -4.39
C ALA A 120 13.97 8.34 -4.76
N TRP A 121 13.99 7.01 -4.74
CA TRP A 121 12.80 6.20 -5.04
C TRP A 121 11.68 6.32 -3.99
N SER A 122 11.99 6.68 -2.74
CA SER A 122 10.98 6.92 -1.71
C SER A 122 10.04 8.09 -2.04
N PHE A 123 10.52 9.11 -2.76
CA PHE A 123 9.66 10.21 -3.22
C PHE A 123 8.66 9.74 -4.30
N ALA A 124 9.08 8.86 -5.20
CA ALA A 124 8.17 8.26 -6.17
C ALA A 124 7.11 7.38 -5.48
N ALA A 125 7.52 6.58 -4.49
CA ALA A 125 6.62 5.77 -3.68
C ALA A 125 5.58 6.64 -2.95
N LEU A 126 6.02 7.74 -2.35
CA LEU A 126 5.15 8.69 -1.65
C LEU A 126 4.15 9.33 -2.62
N ALA A 127 4.61 9.77 -3.80
CA ALA A 127 3.75 10.38 -4.81
C ALA A 127 2.62 9.43 -5.24
N VAL A 128 2.93 8.16 -5.54
CA VAL A 128 1.94 7.15 -5.92
C VAL A 128 0.97 6.88 -4.76
N THR A 129 1.47 6.79 -3.52
CA THR A 129 0.65 6.55 -2.33
C THR A 129 -0.35 7.68 -2.08
N ILE A 130 0.06 8.94 -2.26
CA ILE A 130 -0.83 10.10 -2.11
C ILE A 130 -1.84 10.18 -3.26
N PHE A 131 -1.41 9.86 -4.48
CA PHE A 131 -2.26 9.96 -5.68
C PHE A 131 -3.36 8.89 -5.72
N TYR A 132 -3.07 7.69 -5.28
CA TYR A 132 -3.96 6.53 -5.38
C TYR A 132 -5.40 6.78 -4.89
N PRO A 133 -5.68 7.35 -3.69
CA PRO A 133 -7.06 7.49 -3.20
C PRO A 133 -7.96 8.33 -4.11
N PHE A 134 -7.38 9.25 -4.87
CA PHE A 134 -8.13 10.13 -5.76
C PHE A 134 -8.54 9.46 -7.07
N THR A 135 -7.91 8.34 -7.44
CA THR A 135 -8.13 7.67 -8.72
C THR A 135 -9.53 7.07 -8.87
N LYS A 136 -10.19 6.71 -7.77
CA LYS A 136 -11.58 6.22 -7.75
C LYS A 136 -12.60 7.17 -8.38
N ARG A 137 -12.23 8.45 -8.53
CA ARG A 137 -13.10 9.51 -9.04
C ARG A 137 -13.13 9.58 -10.58
N PHE A 138 -12.07 9.14 -11.24
CA PHE A 138 -11.90 9.29 -12.68
C PHE A 138 -11.39 8.04 -13.40
N PHE A 139 -10.70 7.12 -12.69
CA PHE A 139 -10.14 5.92 -13.29
C PHE A 139 -11.06 4.72 -13.07
N SER A 140 -11.28 3.90 -14.12
CA SER A 140 -12.22 2.77 -14.09
C SER A 140 -11.70 1.55 -13.31
N MET A 141 -10.38 1.46 -13.12
CA MET A 141 -9.69 0.37 -12.41
C MET A 141 -8.76 0.94 -11.33
N PRO A 142 -9.27 1.65 -10.29
CA PRO A 142 -8.43 2.26 -9.26
C PRO A 142 -7.57 1.22 -8.50
N GLN A 143 -7.99 -0.05 -8.49
CA GLN A 143 -7.26 -1.19 -7.97
C GLN A 143 -5.89 -1.39 -8.64
N ALA A 144 -5.75 -1.02 -9.92
CA ALA A 144 -4.46 -1.08 -10.59
C ALA A 144 -3.47 -0.06 -10.02
N VAL A 145 -3.95 1.16 -9.71
CA VAL A 145 -3.12 2.20 -9.09
C VAL A 145 -2.77 1.83 -7.65
N LEU A 146 -3.74 1.27 -6.90
CA LEU A 146 -3.46 0.68 -5.59
C LEU A 146 -2.38 -0.40 -5.69
N GLY A 147 -2.48 -1.28 -6.69
CA GLY A 147 -1.53 -2.34 -6.92
C GLY A 147 -0.11 -1.83 -7.15
N VAL A 148 0.05 -0.75 -7.91
CA VAL A 148 1.36 -0.08 -8.05
C VAL A 148 1.83 0.46 -6.70
N ALA A 149 0.98 1.17 -5.95
CA ALA A 149 1.34 1.72 -4.64
C ALA A 149 1.76 0.61 -3.65
N PHE A 150 1.02 -0.51 -3.62
CA PHE A 150 1.29 -1.64 -2.73
C PHE A 150 2.54 -2.43 -3.14
N SER A 151 2.88 -2.42 -4.42
CA SER A 151 4.06 -3.11 -4.95
C SER A 151 5.32 -2.25 -4.92
N PHE A 152 5.23 -0.96 -4.59
CA PHE A 152 6.37 -0.03 -4.69
C PHE A 152 7.49 -0.32 -3.69
N GLY A 153 7.23 -1.10 -2.65
CA GLY A 153 8.24 -1.67 -1.78
C GLY A 153 9.26 -2.55 -2.53
N ILE A 154 8.87 -3.15 -3.66
CA ILE A 154 9.74 -4.01 -4.48
C ILE A 154 10.90 -3.19 -5.10
N PRO A 155 10.66 -2.16 -5.94
CA PRO A 155 11.75 -1.35 -6.49
C PRO A 155 12.58 -0.67 -5.40
N MET A 156 11.97 -0.25 -4.29
CA MET A 156 12.71 0.31 -3.16
C MET A 156 13.65 -0.72 -2.50
N ALA A 157 13.24 -1.98 -2.39
CA ALA A 157 14.07 -3.05 -1.85
C ALA A 157 15.31 -3.31 -2.74
N PHE A 158 15.13 -3.30 -4.06
CA PHE A 158 16.24 -3.39 -5.00
C PHE A 158 17.15 -2.17 -4.93
N ALA A 159 16.60 -0.97 -4.87
CA ALA A 159 17.39 0.24 -4.70
C ALA A 159 18.23 0.22 -3.42
N ALA A 160 17.68 -0.33 -2.31
CA ALA A 160 18.40 -0.42 -1.04
C ALA A 160 19.53 -1.45 -1.05
N ALA A 161 19.34 -2.56 -1.75
CA ALA A 161 20.34 -3.63 -1.81
C ALA A 161 21.43 -3.39 -2.87
N LEU A 162 21.09 -2.77 -4.01
CA LEU A 162 21.97 -2.63 -5.18
C LEU A 162 22.42 -1.19 -5.44
N GLY A 163 21.73 -0.20 -4.87
CA GLY A 163 22.03 1.21 -5.08
C GLY A 163 23.25 1.68 -4.29
N GLY A 164 23.73 2.87 -4.66
CA GLY A 164 24.85 3.54 -4.03
C GLY A 164 24.52 5.00 -3.69
N ASP A 165 25.56 5.75 -3.34
CA ASP A 165 25.48 7.14 -2.89
C ASP A 165 25.82 8.13 -4.02
N ASP A 166 25.30 7.85 -5.22
CA ASP A 166 25.40 8.73 -6.39
C ASP A 166 24.00 9.25 -6.76
N TRP A 167 23.86 10.58 -6.86
CA TRP A 167 22.63 11.27 -7.26
C TRP A 167 22.43 11.31 -8.78
N ALA A 168 23.37 10.83 -9.58
CA ALA A 168 23.17 10.80 -11.03
C ALA A 168 21.90 9.99 -11.34
N LEU A 169 21.02 10.55 -12.18
CA LEU A 169 19.75 9.91 -12.54
C LEU A 169 19.97 8.53 -13.15
N SER A 170 21.07 8.32 -13.88
CA SER A 170 21.47 7.02 -14.41
C SER A 170 21.81 6.01 -13.31
N ALA A 171 22.50 6.43 -12.25
CA ALA A 171 22.84 5.57 -11.11
C ALA A 171 21.59 5.20 -10.29
N VAL A 172 20.73 6.18 -10.01
CA VAL A 172 19.44 5.97 -9.34
C VAL A 172 18.54 5.01 -10.14
N GLY A 173 18.50 5.16 -11.47
CA GLY A 173 17.75 4.27 -12.36
C GLY A 173 18.34 2.86 -12.41
N ALA A 174 19.65 2.71 -12.48
CA ALA A 174 20.33 1.43 -12.54
C ALA A 174 20.19 0.61 -11.24
N ALA A 175 19.93 1.27 -10.10
CA ALA A 175 19.68 0.61 -8.81
C ALA A 175 18.39 -0.24 -8.82
N VAL A 176 17.48 -0.01 -9.78
CA VAL A 176 16.24 -0.77 -9.94
C VAL A 176 16.25 -1.47 -11.30
N PRO A 177 16.82 -2.66 -11.40
CA PRO A 177 16.95 -3.39 -12.67
C PRO A 177 15.58 -3.87 -13.19
N TRP A 178 15.49 -4.26 -14.46
CA TRP A 178 14.25 -4.61 -15.14
C TRP A 178 13.43 -5.70 -14.40
N HIS A 179 14.10 -6.67 -13.79
CA HIS A 179 13.41 -7.74 -13.07
C HIS A 179 12.72 -7.27 -11.78
N ALA A 180 13.17 -6.17 -11.17
CA ALA A 180 12.44 -5.54 -10.07
C ALA A 180 11.08 -5.00 -10.56
N TRP A 181 11.04 -4.41 -11.76
CA TRP A 181 9.79 -3.95 -12.38
C TRP A 181 8.91 -5.11 -12.82
N ALA A 182 9.51 -6.20 -13.31
CA ALA A 182 8.77 -7.43 -13.61
C ALA A 182 8.09 -8.00 -12.36
N LEU A 183 8.79 -8.07 -11.23
CA LEU A 183 8.21 -8.50 -9.95
C LEU A 183 7.09 -7.56 -9.46
N LEU A 184 7.22 -6.25 -9.68
CA LEU A 184 6.14 -5.29 -9.39
C LEU A 184 4.90 -5.62 -10.21
N VAL A 185 5.05 -5.89 -11.51
CA VAL A 185 3.92 -6.27 -12.39
C VAL A 185 3.31 -7.61 -11.96
N VAL A 186 4.13 -8.58 -11.60
CA VAL A 186 3.65 -9.87 -11.06
C VAL A 186 2.83 -9.65 -9.79
N ASN A 187 3.33 -8.84 -8.86
CA ASN A 187 2.60 -8.52 -7.63
C ASN A 187 1.32 -7.72 -7.90
N LEU A 188 1.31 -6.88 -8.94
CA LEU A 188 0.10 -6.15 -9.36
C LEU A 188 -1.06 -7.11 -9.67
N PHE A 189 -0.82 -8.27 -10.30
CA PHE A 189 -1.87 -9.27 -10.53
C PHE A 189 -2.46 -9.77 -9.21
N TRP A 190 -1.62 -10.04 -8.22
CA TRP A 190 -2.09 -10.46 -6.89
C TRP A 190 -2.96 -9.38 -6.23
N VAL A 191 -2.51 -8.11 -6.28
CA VAL A 191 -3.28 -6.99 -5.72
C VAL A 191 -4.61 -6.82 -6.46
N LEU A 192 -4.61 -6.89 -7.80
CA LEU A 192 -5.83 -6.82 -8.61
C LEU A 192 -6.83 -7.91 -8.24
N ALA A 193 -6.35 -9.13 -7.96
CA ALA A 193 -7.22 -10.22 -7.56
C ALA A 193 -7.92 -9.92 -6.23
N TYR A 194 -7.16 -9.78 -5.13
CA TYR A 194 -7.77 -9.64 -3.80
C TYR A 194 -8.52 -8.30 -3.61
N ASP A 195 -8.04 -7.20 -4.22
CA ASP A 195 -8.74 -5.92 -4.06
C ASP A 195 -10.00 -5.83 -4.93
N THR A 196 -10.08 -6.60 -6.03
CA THR A 196 -11.34 -6.81 -6.74
C THR A 196 -12.35 -7.59 -5.91
N GLU A 197 -11.90 -8.60 -5.14
CA GLU A 197 -12.78 -9.33 -4.20
C GLU A 197 -13.35 -8.38 -3.14
N TYR A 198 -12.54 -7.46 -2.59
CA TYR A 198 -13.04 -6.42 -1.69
C TYR A 198 -14.08 -5.51 -2.37
N ALA A 199 -13.83 -5.11 -3.63
CA ALA A 199 -14.77 -4.31 -4.39
C ALA A 199 -16.07 -5.05 -4.71
N MET A 200 -16.04 -6.38 -4.86
CA MET A 200 -17.25 -7.20 -5.04
C MET A 200 -18.15 -7.16 -3.79
N VAL A 201 -17.57 -7.09 -2.60
CA VAL A 201 -18.33 -7.00 -1.33
C VAL A 201 -19.05 -5.66 -1.22
N ASP A 202 -18.43 -4.58 -1.68
CA ASP A 202 -18.98 -3.21 -1.58
C ASP A 202 -19.83 -2.82 -2.80
N ARG A 203 -20.03 -3.71 -3.80
CA ARG A 203 -20.64 -3.42 -5.12
C ARG A 203 -21.95 -2.65 -5.06
N ASP A 204 -22.89 -3.08 -4.22
CA ASP A 204 -24.22 -2.47 -4.13
C ASP A 204 -24.15 -1.04 -3.59
N ASP A 205 -23.25 -0.78 -2.66
CA ASP A 205 -23.01 0.54 -2.09
C ASP A 205 -22.28 1.42 -3.12
N ASP A 206 -21.27 0.89 -3.83
CA ASP A 206 -20.48 1.58 -4.86
C ASP A 206 -21.35 2.06 -6.04
N ILE A 207 -22.32 1.25 -6.48
CA ILE A 207 -23.30 1.64 -7.51
C ILE A 207 -24.11 2.84 -7.05
N ARG A 208 -24.58 2.84 -5.78
CA ARG A 208 -25.45 3.91 -5.24
C ARG A 208 -24.72 5.24 -5.14
N ILE A 209 -23.43 5.22 -4.81
CA ILE A 209 -22.63 6.44 -4.63
C ILE A 209 -21.85 6.86 -5.87
N GLY A 210 -21.91 6.06 -6.93
CA GLY A 210 -21.35 6.38 -8.24
C GLY A 210 -19.82 6.38 -8.31
N ILE A 211 -19.12 5.67 -7.42
CA ILE A 211 -17.66 5.50 -7.50
C ILE A 211 -17.30 4.38 -8.48
N ARG A 212 -16.08 4.46 -9.01
CA ARG A 212 -15.56 3.48 -9.97
C ARG A 212 -14.74 2.43 -9.24
N THR A 213 -14.98 1.15 -9.58
CA THR A 213 -14.22 0.01 -9.03
C THR A 213 -13.99 -1.05 -10.11
N SER A 214 -13.01 -1.92 -9.88
CA SER A 214 -12.75 -3.06 -10.78
C SER A 214 -13.96 -4.00 -10.86
N ALA A 215 -14.66 -4.24 -9.75
CA ALA A 215 -15.85 -5.10 -9.72
C ALA A 215 -16.98 -4.54 -10.62
N LEU A 216 -17.17 -3.22 -10.66
CA LEU A 216 -18.14 -2.58 -11.56
C LEU A 216 -17.67 -2.59 -13.02
N THR A 217 -16.38 -2.35 -13.25
CA THR A 217 -15.79 -2.34 -14.60
C THR A 217 -15.82 -3.72 -15.25
N LEU A 218 -15.51 -4.77 -14.49
CA LEU A 218 -15.49 -6.16 -14.96
C LEU A 218 -16.91 -6.75 -15.06
N GLY A 219 -17.85 -6.25 -14.26
CA GLY A 219 -19.25 -6.67 -14.28
C GLY A 219 -19.41 -8.17 -14.06
N ARG A 220 -20.04 -8.87 -15.02
CA ARG A 220 -20.25 -10.33 -14.96
C ARG A 220 -18.97 -11.17 -15.06
N TRP A 221 -17.86 -10.56 -15.44
CA TRP A 221 -16.58 -11.24 -15.65
C TRP A 221 -15.65 -11.10 -14.43
N ASP A 222 -16.09 -10.48 -13.34
CA ASP A 222 -15.27 -10.20 -12.16
C ASP A 222 -14.64 -11.46 -11.55
N VAL A 223 -15.42 -12.53 -11.34
CA VAL A 223 -14.90 -13.81 -10.81
C VAL A 223 -13.89 -14.42 -11.77
N ALA A 224 -14.18 -14.43 -13.08
CA ALA A 224 -13.26 -14.97 -14.09
C ALA A 224 -11.95 -14.14 -14.14
N ALA A 225 -12.05 -12.83 -14.03
CA ALA A 225 -10.89 -11.95 -13.99
C ALA A 225 -10.05 -12.15 -12.73
N VAL A 226 -10.67 -12.27 -11.55
CA VAL A 226 -9.98 -12.60 -10.28
C VAL A 226 -9.20 -13.91 -10.43
N MET A 227 -9.84 -14.96 -10.96
CA MET A 227 -9.18 -16.24 -11.19
C MET A 227 -8.02 -16.13 -12.19
N ALA A 228 -8.19 -15.34 -13.27
CA ALA A 228 -7.13 -15.08 -14.24
C ALA A 228 -5.95 -14.32 -13.62
N PHE A 229 -6.22 -13.32 -12.75
CA PHE A 229 -5.17 -12.58 -12.04
C PHE A 229 -4.39 -13.49 -11.08
N TYR A 230 -5.06 -14.34 -10.30
CA TYR A 230 -4.38 -15.33 -9.45
C TYR A 230 -3.56 -16.34 -10.29
N ALA A 231 -4.11 -16.83 -11.40
CA ALA A 231 -3.41 -17.74 -12.29
C ALA A 231 -2.17 -17.08 -12.91
N ALA A 232 -2.27 -15.81 -13.35
CA ALA A 232 -1.14 -15.05 -13.88
C ALA A 232 -0.05 -14.84 -12.82
N PHE A 233 -0.45 -14.47 -11.59
CA PHE A 233 0.47 -14.35 -10.46
C PHE A 233 1.22 -15.66 -10.19
N LEU A 234 0.51 -16.78 -10.04
CA LEU A 234 1.11 -18.08 -9.72
C LEU A 234 2.00 -18.60 -10.86
N ALA A 235 1.57 -18.45 -12.13
CA ALA A 235 2.36 -18.85 -13.28
C ALA A 235 3.68 -18.07 -13.37
N SER A 236 3.65 -16.77 -13.04
CA SER A 236 4.86 -15.92 -13.05
C SER A 236 5.87 -16.27 -11.97
N TRP A 237 5.45 -16.92 -10.87
CA TRP A 237 6.36 -17.43 -9.83
C TRP A 237 6.95 -18.81 -10.18
N GLY A 238 6.39 -19.51 -11.16
CA GLY A 238 6.89 -20.80 -11.65
C GLY A 238 7.92 -20.68 -12.78
N LEU A 239 8.17 -19.47 -13.27
CA LEU A 239 9.16 -19.14 -14.32
C LEU A 239 10.45 -18.59 -13.70
#